data_52045107d7115caee855a4cb336c1afe
#
_entry.id   52045107d7115caee855a4cb336c1afe
#
_cell.length_a   1.000
_cell.length_b   1.000
_cell.length_c   1.000
_cell.angle_alpha   90.00
_cell.angle_beta   90.00
_cell.angle_gamma   90.00
#
_symmetry.space_group_name_H-M   'P 1'
#
loop_
_entity.id
_entity.type
_entity.pdbx_description
1 polymer ?
#
loop_
_entity_poly.entity_id
_entity_poly.type
_entity_poly.pdbx_seq_one_letter_code
_entity_poly.pdbx_strand_id
1 'polypeptide(L)'
;MVSLLRFGAVLALGLSLIQPVLADDEDAGRRIEEVVVYGERVESTVSDTSVSITAMDAEFLSDMGIQGPNEMMNFIPATTRTDWDVKIRGIGRNFRGLGGDPGVGTYYNGIYSSDFGIASTESGLYDLERIEVLRGPQGTLYGRNSIGGVMNYVTKKPNHDEWEGNVRLIVGQYATHEMYGVVSGPVNDDLAFRLLGVK
;
A
#
# COMPACT_ATOMS: atom_id res chain seq x y z
N MET A 1 -10.23 -20.86 -67.72
CA MET A 1 -11.22 -19.84 -67.32
C MET A 1 -11.96 -20.22 -66.03
N VAL A 2 -11.42 -21.07 -65.17
CA VAL A 2 -12.06 -21.57 -63.92
C VAL A 2 -11.28 -21.18 -62.67
N SER A 3 -10.09 -20.59 -62.78
CA SER A 3 -9.25 -20.28 -61.61
C SER A 3 -9.44 -18.85 -61.05
N LEU A 4 -10.02 -17.95 -61.80
CA LEU A 4 -10.24 -16.54 -61.38
C LEU A 4 -11.48 -16.34 -60.53
N LEU A 5 -12.46 -17.26 -60.54
CA LEU A 5 -13.68 -17.16 -59.74
C LEU A 5 -13.48 -17.61 -58.29
N ARG A 6 -12.43 -18.36 -57.98
CA ARG A 6 -12.16 -18.86 -56.61
C ARG A 6 -11.42 -17.87 -55.74
N PHE A 7 -10.71 -16.91 -56.31
CA PHE A 7 -10.02 -15.87 -55.54
C PHE A 7 -10.95 -14.73 -55.12
N GLY A 8 -11.99 -14.44 -55.83
CA GLY A 8 -12.98 -13.38 -55.46
C GLY A 8 -13.86 -13.72 -54.25
N ALA A 9 -14.14 -15.04 -54.09
CA ALA A 9 -15.02 -15.46 -52.99
C ALA A 9 -14.31 -15.49 -51.62
N VAL A 10 -12.98 -15.69 -51.59
CA VAL A 10 -12.22 -15.65 -50.31
C VAL A 10 -11.95 -14.22 -49.87
N LEU A 11 -11.84 -13.27 -50.77
CA LEU A 11 -11.65 -11.84 -50.40
C LEU A 11 -12.95 -11.18 -49.87
N ALA A 12 -14.12 -11.66 -50.32
CA ALA A 12 -15.42 -11.14 -49.87
C ALA A 12 -15.80 -11.66 -48.48
N LEU A 13 -15.29 -12.81 -48.05
CA LEU A 13 -15.57 -13.36 -46.73
C LEU A 13 -14.71 -12.74 -45.61
N GLY A 14 -13.59 -12.11 -45.95
CA GLY A 14 -12.67 -11.48 -44.99
C GLY A 14 -13.07 -10.04 -44.56
N LEU A 15 -13.97 -9.39 -45.33
CA LEU A 15 -14.35 -7.98 -45.06
C LEU A 15 -15.57 -7.84 -44.17
N SER A 16 -16.29 -8.89 -43.86
CA SER A 16 -17.57 -8.81 -43.09
C SER A 16 -17.42 -9.00 -41.58
N LEU A 17 -16.20 -9.08 -41.03
CA LEU A 17 -15.96 -9.26 -39.60
C LEU A 17 -15.35 -8.03 -38.90
N ILE A 18 -15.23 -6.91 -39.59
CA ILE A 18 -14.90 -5.65 -38.92
C ILE A 18 -16.22 -5.00 -38.49
N GLN A 19 -16.76 -5.47 -37.36
CA GLN A 19 -17.76 -4.68 -36.63
C GLN A 19 -17.00 -3.52 -35.97
N PRO A 20 -17.45 -2.26 -36.17
CA PRO A 20 -16.96 -1.18 -35.34
C PRO A 20 -17.36 -1.52 -33.91
N VAL A 21 -16.40 -1.79 -33.04
CA VAL A 21 -16.58 -1.72 -31.61
C VAL A 21 -16.86 -0.24 -31.37
N LEU A 22 -18.15 0.13 -31.26
CA LEU A 22 -18.54 1.35 -30.59
C LEU A 22 -18.00 1.15 -29.18
N ALA A 23 -16.90 1.84 -28.87
CA ALA A 23 -16.57 2.07 -27.49
C ALA A 23 -17.78 2.82 -26.94
N ASP A 24 -18.56 2.14 -26.09
CA ASP A 24 -19.39 2.85 -25.13
C ASP A 24 -18.41 3.73 -24.35
N ASP A 25 -18.44 5.01 -24.61
CA ASP A 25 -18.00 6.03 -23.68
C ASP A 25 -18.98 5.98 -22.49
N GLU A 26 -19.00 4.86 -21.75
CA GLU A 26 -19.29 4.98 -20.35
C GLU A 26 -18.16 5.89 -19.84
N ASP A 27 -18.55 7.09 -19.51
CA ASP A 27 -17.87 8.04 -18.66
C ASP A 27 -17.61 7.29 -17.31
N ALA A 28 -16.71 6.33 -17.37
CA ALA A 28 -15.97 5.83 -16.22
C ALA A 28 -15.14 7.04 -15.81
N GLY A 29 -15.85 8.06 -15.28
CA GLY A 29 -15.26 9.12 -14.56
C GLY A 29 -14.21 8.45 -13.70
N ARG A 30 -12.96 8.74 -14.00
CA ARG A 30 -11.81 8.33 -13.19
C ARG A 30 -12.10 8.85 -11.79
N ARG A 31 -12.93 8.11 -11.06
CA ARG A 31 -13.03 8.26 -9.62
C ARG A 31 -11.65 7.90 -9.14
N ILE A 32 -10.85 8.92 -8.90
CA ILE A 32 -9.68 8.77 -8.05
C ILE A 32 -10.29 8.27 -6.75
N GLU A 33 -10.13 6.99 -6.48
CA GLU A 33 -10.62 6.37 -5.26
C GLU A 33 -9.90 7.09 -4.13
N GLU A 34 -10.63 7.92 -3.41
CA GLU A 34 -10.04 8.79 -2.41
C GLU A 34 -9.71 7.96 -1.19
N VAL A 35 -8.42 7.88 -0.87
CA VAL A 35 -7.94 7.06 0.24
C VAL A 35 -8.46 7.65 1.55
N VAL A 36 -9.26 6.86 2.27
CA VAL A 36 -9.74 7.19 3.61
C VAL A 36 -8.59 7.06 4.59
N VAL A 37 -8.39 8.08 5.42
CA VAL A 37 -7.32 8.16 6.41
C VAL A 37 -7.87 8.43 7.81
N TYR A 38 -7.13 8.00 8.81
CA TYR A 38 -7.42 8.21 10.23
C TYR A 38 -6.32 9.04 10.92
N GLY A 39 -5.59 9.82 10.15
CA GLY A 39 -4.47 10.61 10.62
C GLY A 39 -4.79 11.57 11.76
N GLU A 40 -6.00 12.12 11.78
CA GLU A 40 -6.49 12.97 12.86
C GLU A 40 -7.30 12.19 13.93
N ARG A 41 -7.20 10.86 13.96
CA ARG A 41 -8.00 9.93 14.78
C ARG A 41 -9.50 10.00 14.53
N VAL A 42 -9.88 10.62 13.44
CA VAL A 42 -11.22 10.68 12.88
C VAL A 42 -11.11 10.25 11.41
N GLU A 43 -12.11 9.57 10.92
CA GLU A 43 -12.20 9.22 9.52
C GLU A 43 -12.34 10.47 8.67
N SER A 44 -11.42 10.63 7.72
CA SER A 44 -11.41 11.73 6.77
C SER A 44 -10.76 11.28 5.46
N THR A 45 -10.81 12.12 4.44
CA THR A 45 -10.07 11.88 3.21
C THR A 45 -8.74 12.64 3.23
N VAL A 46 -7.81 12.26 2.36
CA VAL A 46 -6.53 12.99 2.24
C VAL A 46 -6.77 14.46 1.90
N SER A 47 -7.83 14.76 1.15
CA SER A 47 -8.16 16.12 0.73
C SER A 47 -8.81 16.95 1.83
N ASP A 48 -9.53 16.32 2.76
CA ASP A 48 -10.29 17.01 3.80
C ASP A 48 -9.53 17.19 5.12
N THR A 49 -8.39 16.49 5.26
CA THR A 49 -7.57 16.60 6.47
C THR A 49 -6.81 17.93 6.54
N SER A 50 -6.74 18.51 7.73
CA SER A 50 -5.94 19.73 7.99
C SER A 50 -4.44 19.46 8.08
N VAL A 51 -4.04 18.21 8.17
CA VAL A 51 -2.66 17.76 8.37
C VAL A 51 -2.01 17.41 7.03
N SER A 52 -0.72 17.73 6.88
CA SER A 52 0.05 17.28 5.72
C SER A 52 0.27 15.77 5.78
N ILE A 53 -0.59 15.01 5.12
CA ILE A 53 -0.57 13.55 5.09
C ILE A 53 -0.21 13.02 3.71
N THR A 54 0.44 11.88 3.67
CA THR A 54 0.58 11.02 2.48
C THR A 54 0.03 9.66 2.86
N ALA A 55 -0.95 9.19 2.12
CA ALA A 55 -1.50 7.86 2.28
C ALA A 55 -1.18 7.01 1.04
N MET A 56 -0.83 5.77 1.27
CA MET A 56 -0.54 4.77 0.25
C MET A 56 -1.32 3.52 0.61
N ASP A 57 -2.25 3.11 -0.22
CA ASP A 57 -3.01 1.87 -0.05
C ASP A 57 -2.27 0.64 -0.57
N ALA A 58 -2.86 -0.53 -0.38
CA ALA A 58 -2.28 -1.80 -0.78
C ALA A 58 -2.15 -1.93 -2.31
N GLU A 59 -3.06 -1.33 -3.07
CA GLU A 59 -3.05 -1.34 -4.53
C GLU A 59 -1.87 -0.52 -5.04
N PHE A 60 -1.72 0.71 -4.58
CA PHE A 60 -0.58 1.55 -4.92
C PHE A 60 0.77 0.88 -4.59
N LEU A 61 0.89 0.28 -3.39
CA LEU A 61 2.11 -0.42 -2.99
C LEU A 61 2.44 -1.58 -3.94
N SER A 62 1.41 -2.32 -4.35
CA SER A 62 1.55 -3.44 -5.27
C SER A 62 1.93 -3.00 -6.68
N ASP A 63 1.24 -2.00 -7.22
CA ASP A 63 1.44 -1.49 -8.59
C ASP A 63 2.81 -0.86 -8.78
N MET A 64 3.28 -0.18 -7.74
CA MET A 64 4.63 0.43 -7.74
C MET A 64 5.74 -0.55 -7.36
N GLY A 65 5.41 -1.81 -7.03
CA GLY A 65 6.37 -2.83 -6.63
C GLY A 65 7.07 -2.53 -5.31
N ILE A 66 6.43 -1.79 -4.42
CA ILE A 66 6.98 -1.41 -3.12
C ILE A 66 6.86 -2.61 -2.18
N GLN A 67 7.98 -3.19 -1.80
CA GLN A 67 8.04 -4.36 -0.93
C GLN A 67 8.54 -4.02 0.48
N GLY A 68 9.21 -2.90 0.62
CA GLY A 68 9.79 -2.51 1.89
C GLY A 68 9.82 -1.00 2.11
N PRO A 69 10.17 -0.60 3.34
CA PRO A 69 10.23 0.82 3.70
C PRO A 69 11.22 1.62 2.86
N ASN A 70 12.23 0.97 2.29
CA ASN A 70 13.24 1.62 1.45
C ASN A 70 12.65 2.20 0.17
N GLU A 71 11.88 1.40 -0.53
CA GLU A 71 11.23 1.81 -1.77
C GLU A 71 10.15 2.85 -1.45
N MET A 72 9.38 2.62 -0.39
CA MET A 72 8.29 3.48 0.05
C MET A 72 8.74 4.92 0.30
N MET A 73 9.91 5.11 0.92
CA MET A 73 10.40 6.46 1.25
C MET A 73 10.63 7.35 0.03
N ASN A 74 10.84 6.76 -1.15
CA ASN A 74 11.02 7.52 -2.39
C ASN A 74 9.73 8.20 -2.85
N PHE A 75 8.59 7.75 -2.37
CA PHE A 75 7.26 8.29 -2.71
C PHE A 75 6.73 9.30 -1.69
N ILE A 76 7.44 9.51 -0.60
CA ILE A 76 7.00 10.41 0.47
C ILE A 76 7.84 11.70 0.43
N PRO A 77 7.23 12.86 0.09
CA PRO A 77 7.95 14.12 0.02
C PRO A 77 8.63 14.50 1.34
N ALA A 78 9.81 15.09 1.25
CA ALA A 78 10.60 15.57 2.39
C ALA A 78 10.92 14.48 3.43
N THR A 79 10.96 13.22 3.00
CA THR A 79 11.31 12.07 3.84
C THR A 79 12.60 11.47 3.34
N THR A 80 13.48 11.14 4.27
CA THR A 80 14.75 10.45 4.00
C THR A 80 14.91 9.31 4.99
N ARG A 81 15.60 8.27 4.55
CA ARG A 81 15.97 7.15 5.39
C ARG A 81 17.47 7.15 5.63
N THR A 82 17.85 6.82 6.85
CA THR A 82 19.20 6.41 7.21
C THR A 82 19.19 4.93 7.57
N ASP A 83 20.34 4.30 7.73
CA ASP A 83 20.43 2.90 8.16
C ASP A 83 19.74 2.63 9.52
N TRP A 84 19.43 3.69 10.25
CA TRP A 84 18.98 3.62 11.64
C TRP A 84 17.61 4.24 11.91
N ASP A 85 17.13 5.10 11.02
CA ASP A 85 15.88 5.83 11.28
C ASP A 85 15.33 6.51 10.02
N VAL A 86 14.08 6.91 10.11
CA VAL A 86 13.39 7.75 9.15
C VAL A 86 13.47 9.21 9.61
N LYS A 87 13.76 10.11 8.68
CA LYS A 87 13.70 11.55 8.90
C LYS A 87 12.62 12.17 8.05
N ILE A 88 11.74 12.94 8.66
CA ILE A 88 10.73 13.73 7.98
C ILE A 88 11.07 15.22 8.17
N ARG A 89 11.18 15.95 7.07
CA ARG A 89 11.60 17.37 7.08
C ARG A 89 12.91 17.60 7.84
N GLY A 90 13.83 16.65 7.74
CA GLY A 90 15.14 16.71 8.42
C GLY A 90 15.13 16.31 9.89
N ILE A 91 13.95 16.04 10.47
CA ILE A 91 13.82 15.65 11.88
C ILE A 91 13.77 14.12 12.00
N GLY A 92 14.66 13.54 12.77
CA GLY A 92 14.83 12.12 13.03
C GLY A 92 16.09 11.90 13.85
N ARG A 93 16.42 10.65 14.19
CA ARG A 93 17.67 10.34 14.86
C ARG A 93 18.85 10.39 13.90
N ASN A 94 19.99 10.82 14.43
CA ASN A 94 21.26 10.78 13.70
C ASN A 94 22.08 9.53 14.01
N PHE A 95 21.75 8.84 15.10
CA PHE A 95 22.43 7.61 15.52
C PHE A 95 21.48 6.74 16.35
N ARG A 96 21.71 5.43 16.33
CA ARG A 96 21.04 4.48 17.20
C ARG A 96 21.85 4.34 18.49
N GLY A 97 21.27 4.77 19.61
CA GLY A 97 21.91 4.70 20.91
C GLY A 97 20.91 4.42 22.02
N LEU A 98 21.38 3.86 23.11
CA LEU A 98 20.55 3.65 24.31
C LEU A 98 20.06 5.02 24.83
N GLY A 99 18.75 5.21 24.88
CA GLY A 99 18.09 6.42 25.37
C GLY A 99 17.82 7.51 24.33
N GLY A 100 18.11 7.27 23.04
CA GLY A 100 17.72 8.18 21.97
C GLY A 100 16.31 7.91 21.50
N ASP A 101 15.37 8.82 21.77
CA ASP A 101 14.01 8.73 21.24
C ASP A 101 13.98 9.07 19.74
N PRO A 102 13.13 8.40 18.92
CA PRO A 102 12.96 8.75 17.53
C PRO A 102 12.28 10.11 17.38
N GLY A 103 12.63 10.84 16.34
CA GLY A 103 11.95 12.10 15.99
C GLY A 103 10.65 11.86 15.20
N VAL A 104 10.49 10.66 14.64
CA VAL A 104 9.32 10.20 13.91
C VAL A 104 8.73 9.00 14.64
N GLY A 105 7.47 9.11 15.05
CA GLY A 105 6.76 8.03 15.74
C GLY A 105 6.28 6.95 14.78
N THR A 106 6.48 5.68 15.13
CA THR A 106 5.94 4.53 14.41
C THR A 106 4.75 3.96 15.15
N TYR A 107 3.69 3.70 14.41
CA TYR A 107 2.43 3.16 14.93
C TYR A 107 1.95 2.00 14.08
N TYR A 108 1.34 1.01 14.73
CA TYR A 108 0.58 -0.07 14.10
C TYR A 108 -0.86 0.00 14.56
N ASN A 109 -1.78 0.19 13.61
CA ASN A 109 -3.21 0.37 13.91
C ASN A 109 -3.47 1.43 15.00
N GLY A 110 -2.69 2.52 14.98
CA GLY A 110 -2.78 3.60 15.95
C GLY A 110 -2.11 3.33 17.30
N ILE A 111 -1.46 2.17 17.48
CA ILE A 111 -0.73 1.82 18.71
C ILE A 111 0.76 2.14 18.50
N TYR A 112 1.33 2.91 19.43
CA TYR A 112 2.74 3.27 19.39
C TYR A 112 3.65 2.03 19.45
N SER A 113 4.56 1.92 18.51
CA SER A 113 5.62 0.92 18.53
C SER A 113 6.87 1.46 19.21
N SER A 114 7.33 0.77 20.23
CA SER A 114 8.54 1.11 20.98
C SER A 114 9.82 0.48 20.40
N ASP A 115 9.74 -0.04 19.20
CA ASP A 115 10.84 -0.74 18.52
C ASP A 115 11.95 0.16 17.99
N PHE A 116 11.93 1.44 18.38
CA PHE A 116 12.92 2.44 17.97
C PHE A 116 13.00 2.67 16.44
N GLY A 117 11.91 2.44 15.73
CA GLY A 117 11.85 2.64 14.29
C GLY A 117 12.36 1.44 13.47
N ILE A 118 12.68 0.31 14.09
CA ILE A 118 13.08 -0.93 13.41
C ILE A 118 12.02 -1.36 12.41
N ALA A 119 10.76 -1.35 12.82
CA ALA A 119 9.64 -1.67 11.96
C ALA A 119 9.55 -0.78 10.71
N SER A 120 9.89 0.50 10.85
CA SER A 120 9.92 1.44 9.72
C SER A 120 11.11 1.25 8.79
N THR A 121 12.11 0.47 9.17
CA THR A 121 13.36 0.37 8.44
C THR A 121 13.73 -1.04 8.00
N GLU A 122 13.27 -2.06 8.70
CA GLU A 122 13.72 -3.45 8.50
C GLU A 122 12.58 -4.43 8.23
N SER A 123 11.34 -4.10 8.61
CA SER A 123 10.20 -4.99 8.41
C SER A 123 9.65 -4.90 6.98
N GLY A 124 9.26 -6.02 6.41
CA GLY A 124 8.52 -6.05 5.16
C GLY A 124 7.11 -5.45 5.32
N LEU A 125 6.56 -4.97 4.22
CA LEU A 125 5.22 -4.37 4.17
C LEU A 125 4.18 -5.44 3.83
N TYR A 126 3.88 -6.31 4.81
CA TYR A 126 2.96 -7.43 4.60
C TYR A 126 1.57 -7.11 5.12
N ASP A 127 0.56 -7.54 4.36
CA ASP A 127 -0.85 -7.52 4.72
C ASP A 127 -1.38 -6.16 5.20
N LEU A 128 -0.84 -5.11 4.61
CA LEU A 128 -1.29 -3.76 4.90
C LEU A 128 -2.54 -3.41 4.10
N GLU A 129 -3.43 -2.68 4.72
CA GLU A 129 -4.53 -1.98 4.06
C GLU A 129 -4.01 -0.68 3.47
N ARG A 130 -3.27 0.08 4.29
CA ARG A 130 -2.64 1.33 3.90
C ARG A 130 -1.53 1.74 4.85
N ILE A 131 -0.74 2.70 4.41
CA ILE A 131 0.26 3.38 5.23
C ILE A 131 -0.08 4.86 5.23
N GLU A 132 -0.12 5.47 6.41
CA GLU A 132 -0.37 6.89 6.59
C GLU A 132 0.90 7.56 7.12
N VAL A 133 1.39 8.60 6.45
CA VAL A 133 2.56 9.36 6.87
C VAL A 133 2.17 10.81 7.08
N LEU A 134 2.12 11.19 8.34
CA LEU A 134 1.82 12.55 8.78
C LEU A 134 3.13 13.31 8.91
N ARG A 135 3.25 14.42 8.20
CA ARG A 135 4.50 15.19 8.11
C ARG A 135 4.42 16.45 8.92
N GLY A 136 5.29 16.57 9.89
CA GLY A 136 5.39 17.69 10.83
C GLY A 136 4.95 17.30 12.24
N PRO A 137 4.98 18.24 13.20
CA PRO A 137 4.68 17.95 14.60
C PRO A 137 3.28 17.39 14.82
N GLN A 138 3.19 16.23 15.46
CA GLN A 138 1.95 15.52 15.75
C GLN A 138 1.77 15.22 17.26
N GLY A 139 2.49 15.96 18.11
CA GLY A 139 2.54 15.70 19.54
C GLY A 139 1.18 15.75 20.24
N THR A 140 0.23 16.55 19.76
CA THR A 140 -1.11 16.67 20.35
C THR A 140 -1.93 15.40 20.20
N LEU A 141 -1.87 14.73 19.04
CA LEU A 141 -2.67 13.55 18.73
C LEU A 141 -1.95 12.24 19.02
N TYR A 142 -0.64 12.23 18.80
CA TYR A 142 0.18 11.04 18.88
C TYR A 142 1.14 11.00 20.06
N GLY A 143 1.29 12.13 20.77
CA GLY A 143 2.13 12.22 21.96
C GLY A 143 3.61 12.32 21.64
N ARG A 144 4.45 11.65 22.45
CA ARG A 144 5.92 11.75 22.34
C ARG A 144 6.45 11.17 21.03
N ASN A 145 7.68 11.56 20.67
CA ASN A 145 8.41 11.01 19.51
C ASN A 145 7.78 11.30 18.15
N SER A 146 6.95 12.34 18.07
CA SER A 146 6.24 12.75 16.85
C SER A 146 6.52 14.20 16.45
N ILE A 147 7.75 14.66 16.68
CA ILE A 147 8.18 16.04 16.35
C ILE A 147 8.36 16.22 14.84
N GLY A 148 8.95 15.24 14.17
CA GLY A 148 9.14 15.23 12.72
C GLY A 148 7.90 14.74 11.97
N GLY A 149 7.13 13.86 12.60
CA GLY A 149 5.96 13.24 12.01
C GLY A 149 5.62 11.91 12.62
N VAL A 150 4.70 11.23 11.97
CA VAL A 150 4.20 9.90 12.36
C VAL A 150 4.08 9.02 11.14
N MET A 151 4.44 7.77 11.27
CA MET A 151 4.17 6.69 10.32
C MET A 151 3.22 5.70 10.98
N ASN A 152 2.04 5.53 10.40
CA ASN A 152 1.02 4.61 10.88
C ASN A 152 0.77 3.52 9.84
N TYR A 153 1.08 2.29 10.19
CA TYR A 153 0.83 1.09 9.39
C TYR A 153 -0.51 0.52 9.79
N VAL A 154 -1.44 0.50 8.86
CA VAL A 154 -2.79 -0.04 9.07
C VAL A 154 -2.88 -1.39 8.37
N THR A 155 -3.12 -2.44 9.14
CA THR A 155 -3.27 -3.80 8.61
C THR A 155 -4.69 -4.06 8.16
N LYS A 156 -4.85 -4.97 7.21
CA LYS A 156 -6.16 -5.42 6.77
C LYS A 156 -6.92 -6.08 7.92
N LYS A 157 -8.20 -5.76 8.02
CA LYS A 157 -9.11 -6.37 9.00
C LYS A 157 -9.52 -7.76 8.55
N PRO A 158 -9.94 -8.64 9.48
CA PRO A 158 -10.61 -9.88 9.14
C PRO A 158 -11.88 -9.64 8.32
N ASN A 159 -12.13 -10.51 7.33
CA ASN A 159 -13.37 -10.49 6.57
C ASN A 159 -14.46 -11.24 7.35
N HIS A 160 -15.59 -10.59 7.57
CA HIS A 160 -16.75 -11.17 8.28
C HIS A 160 -17.75 -11.84 7.35
N ASP A 161 -17.72 -11.54 6.05
CA ASP A 161 -18.73 -11.96 5.10
C ASP A 161 -18.35 -13.27 4.40
N GLU A 162 -17.07 -13.39 4.00
CA GLU A 162 -16.62 -14.53 3.21
C GLU A 162 -15.19 -14.95 3.53
N TRP A 163 -14.86 -16.18 3.16
CA TRP A 163 -13.51 -16.70 3.24
C TRP A 163 -12.66 -16.17 2.08
N GLU A 164 -11.53 -15.61 2.40
CA GLU A 164 -10.54 -15.17 1.44
C GLU A 164 -9.16 -15.74 1.74
N GLY A 165 -8.36 -15.92 0.72
CA GLY A 165 -6.98 -16.36 0.88
C GLY A 165 -6.12 -15.86 -0.27
N ASN A 166 -4.86 -15.57 0.04
CA ASN A 166 -3.86 -15.17 -0.95
C ASN A 166 -2.54 -15.86 -0.65
N VAL A 167 -1.86 -16.30 -1.71
CA VAL A 167 -0.48 -16.83 -1.62
C VAL A 167 0.35 -16.09 -2.65
N ARG A 168 1.48 -15.53 -2.20
CA ARG A 168 2.46 -14.87 -3.06
C ARG A 168 3.80 -15.56 -2.91
N LEU A 169 4.43 -15.84 -4.03
CA LEU A 169 5.79 -16.37 -4.10
C LEU A 169 6.66 -15.37 -4.84
N ILE A 170 7.74 -14.97 -4.25
CA ILE A 170 8.72 -14.07 -4.84
C ILE A 170 10.02 -14.84 -5.01
N VAL A 171 10.51 -14.86 -6.25
CA VAL A 171 11.82 -15.45 -6.58
C VAL A 171 12.64 -14.37 -7.25
N GLY A 172 13.79 -14.07 -6.69
CA GLY A 172 14.66 -13.00 -7.16
C GLY A 172 16.10 -13.43 -7.37
N GLN A 173 16.91 -12.48 -7.76
CA GLN A 173 18.37 -12.63 -7.85
C GLN A 173 18.95 -12.81 -6.44
N TYR A 174 20.22 -13.26 -6.36
CA TYR A 174 20.93 -13.51 -5.11
C TYR A 174 20.26 -14.53 -4.17
N ALA A 175 19.60 -15.54 -4.74
CA ALA A 175 18.87 -16.58 -4.01
C ALA A 175 17.74 -16.04 -3.12
N THR A 176 17.14 -14.92 -3.51
CA THR A 176 15.95 -14.40 -2.83
C THR A 176 14.77 -15.34 -3.07
N HIS A 177 14.24 -15.90 -2.00
CA HIS A 177 13.03 -16.71 -2.00
C HIS A 177 12.16 -16.23 -0.86
N GLU A 178 10.99 -15.72 -1.18
CA GLU A 178 10.04 -15.26 -0.19
C GLU A 178 8.67 -15.89 -0.46
N MET A 179 8.05 -16.37 0.58
CA MET A 179 6.71 -16.94 0.54
C MET A 179 5.84 -16.20 1.55
N TYR A 180 4.75 -15.67 1.06
CA TYR A 180 3.74 -14.99 1.83
C TYR A 180 2.41 -15.74 1.67
N GLY A 181 1.70 -15.95 2.77
CA GLY A 181 0.38 -16.54 2.73
C GLY A 181 -0.54 -15.91 3.76
N VAL A 182 -1.78 -15.65 3.38
CA VAL A 182 -2.81 -15.12 4.26
C VAL A 182 -4.11 -15.90 4.05
N VAL A 183 -4.83 -16.11 5.15
CA VAL A 183 -6.20 -16.63 5.15
C VAL A 183 -7.02 -15.80 6.13
N SER A 184 -8.23 -15.45 5.72
CA SER A 184 -9.16 -14.67 6.53
C SER A 184 -10.58 -15.18 6.29
N GLY A 185 -11.44 -15.08 7.30
CA GLY A 185 -12.85 -15.44 7.16
C GLY A 185 -13.60 -15.50 8.48
N PRO A 186 -14.93 -15.61 8.40
CA PRO A 186 -15.79 -15.72 9.56
C PRO A 186 -15.66 -17.08 10.25
N VAL A 187 -15.65 -17.07 11.57
CA VAL A 187 -15.84 -18.26 12.41
C VAL A 187 -17.33 -18.43 12.72
N ASN A 188 -18.00 -17.32 12.99
CA ASN A 188 -19.44 -17.19 13.17
C ASN A 188 -19.86 -15.73 12.92
N ASP A 189 -21.13 -15.40 13.13
CA ASP A 189 -21.69 -14.08 12.85
C ASP A 189 -20.98 -12.93 13.61
N ASP A 190 -20.39 -13.22 14.76
CA ASP A 190 -19.73 -12.21 15.62
C ASP A 190 -18.21 -12.25 15.56
N LEU A 191 -17.63 -13.32 15.02
CA LEU A 191 -16.19 -13.55 15.08
C LEU A 191 -15.62 -13.88 13.71
N ALA A 192 -14.63 -13.12 13.30
CA ALA A 192 -13.78 -13.40 12.15
C ALA A 192 -12.31 -13.40 12.55
N PHE A 193 -11.47 -14.07 11.79
CA PHE A 193 -10.03 -14.07 11.98
C PHE A 193 -9.29 -13.80 10.68
N ARG A 194 -8.04 -13.37 10.84
CA ARG A 194 -7.07 -13.23 9.76
C ARG A 194 -5.73 -13.76 10.24
N LEU A 195 -5.14 -14.66 9.48
CA LEU A 195 -3.86 -15.30 9.79
C LEU A 195 -2.89 -15.09 8.63
N LEU A 196 -1.70 -14.62 8.98
CA LEU A 196 -0.61 -14.35 8.06
C LEU A 196 0.61 -15.20 8.40
N GLY A 197 1.27 -15.73 7.38
CA GLY A 197 2.57 -16.37 7.48
C GLY A 197 3.53 -15.87 6.41
N VAL A 198 4.77 -15.59 6.81
CA VAL A 198 5.87 -15.16 5.93
C VAL A 198 7.08 -16.01 6.18
N LYS A 199 7.80 -16.38 5.09
CA LYS A 199 9.07 -17.09 5.16
C LYS A 199 10.06 -16.54 4.15
#